data_3ad831c4842d451c7dd5e4ab2e5df344
#
_entry.id   3ad831c4842d451c7dd5e4ab2e5df344
#
_cell.length_a   1.000
_cell.length_b   1.000
_cell.length_c   1.000
_cell.angle_alpha   90.00
_cell.angle_beta   90.00
_cell.angle_gamma   90.00
#
_symmetry.space_group_name_H-M   'P 1'
#
loop_
_entity.id
_entity.type
_entity.pdbx_description
1 polymer ?
#
loop_
_entity_poly.entity_id
_entity_poly.type
_entity_poly.pdbx_seq_one_letter_code
_entity_poly.pdbx_strand_id
1 'polypeptide(L)'
;MSASSVKKIIKDKEIEYVDLRFTDPRGKLQHVTMDATIVDEDMLNEGVFFDGSSIAGWKAINESDMILKPDLSRTVVDPFTSHNTLNIFCDILDAIKKDPYERDPRGTAKKAEEYLKKTGVGDKAYFGPEPEFFVFDDVRYSNDMNHTGFQIDSSEGPYNTGKKYENGNMGHRPGIKGGYFPVPPVDSAQDMRSEYLKACLLYTSDAADE
;
A
#
# COMPACT_ATOMS: atom_id res chain seq x y z
N MET A 1 -7.08 9.07 -16.26
CA MET A 1 -8.34 8.50 -16.81
C MET A 1 -9.51 9.41 -16.43
N SER A 2 -10.68 9.27 -17.07
CA SER A 2 -11.93 9.97 -16.68
C SER A 2 -12.75 9.09 -15.72
N ALA A 3 -13.71 9.69 -15.00
CA ALA A 3 -14.66 8.93 -14.18
C ALA A 3 -15.43 7.88 -15.00
N SER A 4 -15.83 8.22 -16.21
CA SER A 4 -16.49 7.28 -17.14
C SER A 4 -15.57 6.10 -17.53
N SER A 5 -14.27 6.34 -17.71
CA SER A 5 -13.30 5.25 -17.95
C SER A 5 -13.18 4.32 -16.73
N VAL A 6 -13.16 4.87 -15.53
CA VAL A 6 -13.15 4.06 -14.29
C VAL A 6 -14.45 3.26 -14.14
N LYS A 7 -15.60 3.85 -14.44
CA LYS A 7 -16.88 3.12 -14.47
C LYS A 7 -16.88 1.98 -15.48
N LYS A 8 -16.23 2.17 -16.62
CA LYS A 8 -16.05 1.10 -17.60
C LYS A 8 -15.18 -0.04 -17.04
N ILE A 9 -14.06 0.27 -16.38
CA ILE A 9 -13.21 -0.74 -15.72
C ILE A 9 -14.01 -1.52 -14.67
N ILE A 10 -14.79 -0.82 -13.82
CA ILE A 10 -15.65 -1.46 -12.81
C ILE A 10 -16.56 -2.50 -13.47
N LYS A 11 -17.18 -2.16 -14.59
CA LYS A 11 -18.08 -3.07 -15.33
C LYS A 11 -17.31 -4.21 -16.02
N ASP A 12 -16.27 -3.88 -16.77
CA ASP A 12 -15.58 -4.84 -17.66
C ASP A 12 -14.76 -5.86 -16.84
N LYS A 13 -14.28 -5.49 -15.67
CA LYS A 13 -13.51 -6.36 -14.76
C LYS A 13 -14.37 -6.95 -13.63
N GLU A 14 -15.70 -6.77 -13.69
CA GLU A 14 -16.65 -7.29 -12.69
C GLU A 14 -16.22 -6.90 -11.26
N ILE A 15 -15.84 -5.63 -11.05
CA ILE A 15 -15.40 -5.13 -9.76
C ILE A 15 -16.57 -5.13 -8.77
N GLU A 16 -16.36 -5.76 -7.64
CA GLU A 16 -17.31 -5.83 -6.53
C GLU A 16 -17.14 -4.69 -5.54
N TYR A 17 -15.87 -4.29 -5.30
CA TYR A 17 -15.54 -3.26 -4.34
C TYR A 17 -14.57 -2.22 -4.92
N VAL A 18 -14.74 -0.97 -4.52
CA VAL A 18 -13.78 0.11 -4.77
C VAL A 18 -13.13 0.50 -3.45
N ASP A 19 -11.80 0.44 -3.40
CA ASP A 19 -11.00 0.70 -2.22
C ASP A 19 -10.25 2.03 -2.38
N LEU A 20 -10.74 3.05 -1.67
CA LEU A 20 -10.17 4.40 -1.68
C LEU A 20 -9.02 4.44 -0.67
N ARG A 21 -7.79 4.53 -1.14
CA ARG A 21 -6.57 4.46 -0.31
C ARG A 21 -5.90 5.81 -0.14
N PHE A 22 -5.43 6.08 1.06
CA PHE A 22 -4.72 7.31 1.38
C PHE A 22 -3.65 7.06 2.44
N THR A 23 -2.68 7.96 2.56
CA THR A 23 -1.58 7.83 3.53
C THR A 23 -1.81 8.79 4.70
N ASP A 24 -1.69 8.28 5.93
CA ASP A 24 -1.77 9.12 7.13
C ASP A 24 -0.42 9.84 7.42
N PRO A 25 -0.37 10.80 8.38
CA PRO A 25 0.86 11.53 8.70
C PRO A 25 2.01 10.67 9.22
N ARG A 26 1.74 9.43 9.63
CA ARG A 26 2.74 8.48 10.08
C ARG A 26 3.29 7.60 8.96
N GLY A 27 2.80 7.80 7.73
CA GLY A 27 3.17 7.00 6.57
C GLY A 27 2.40 5.68 6.44
N LYS A 28 1.38 5.44 7.30
CA LYS A 28 0.55 4.24 7.22
C LYS A 28 -0.49 4.41 6.12
N LEU A 29 -0.65 3.38 5.28
CA LEU A 29 -1.71 3.32 4.30
C LEU A 29 -3.04 3.01 5.01
N GLN A 30 -4.02 3.87 4.79
CA GLN A 30 -5.39 3.77 5.28
C GLN A 30 -6.34 3.60 4.10
N HIS A 31 -7.57 3.14 4.33
CA HIS A 31 -8.54 2.97 3.26
C HIS A 31 -10.00 3.11 3.72
N VAL A 32 -10.87 3.31 2.74
CA VAL A 32 -12.33 3.16 2.86
C VAL A 32 -12.80 2.31 1.69
N THR A 33 -13.42 1.18 1.97
CA THR A 33 -13.95 0.27 0.96
C THR A 33 -15.43 0.53 0.74
N MET A 34 -15.85 0.57 -0.51
CA MET A 34 -17.22 0.83 -0.94
C MET A 34 -17.69 -0.27 -1.89
N ASP A 35 -18.97 -0.61 -1.81
CA ASP A 35 -19.60 -1.47 -2.81
C ASP A 35 -19.59 -0.77 -4.18
N ALA A 36 -19.17 -1.46 -5.23
CA ALA A 36 -19.01 -0.87 -6.56
C ALA A 36 -20.33 -0.37 -7.15
N THR A 37 -21.49 -0.87 -6.68
CA THR A 37 -22.81 -0.44 -7.17
C THR A 37 -23.17 0.99 -6.78
N ILE A 38 -22.62 1.49 -5.66
CA ILE A 38 -22.87 2.86 -5.19
C ILE A 38 -21.86 3.87 -5.72
N VAL A 39 -20.79 3.43 -6.38
CA VAL A 39 -19.76 4.31 -6.94
C VAL A 39 -20.26 4.89 -8.25
N ASP A 40 -20.53 6.17 -8.30
CA ASP A 40 -20.95 6.94 -9.48
C ASP A 40 -19.86 7.90 -9.98
N GLU A 41 -20.17 8.62 -11.05
CA GLU A 41 -19.21 9.60 -11.63
C GLU A 41 -19.04 10.83 -10.72
N ASP A 42 -20.08 11.23 -10.00
CA ASP A 42 -20.03 12.38 -9.09
C ASP A 42 -19.07 12.05 -7.92
N MET A 43 -19.19 10.86 -7.34
CA MET A 43 -18.30 10.37 -6.29
C MET A 43 -16.84 10.33 -6.77
N LEU A 44 -16.59 9.83 -7.98
CA LEU A 44 -15.26 9.78 -8.55
C LEU A 44 -14.69 11.18 -8.85
N ASN A 45 -15.55 12.14 -9.23
CA ASN A 45 -15.14 13.50 -9.56
C ASN A 45 -15.07 14.42 -8.35
N GLU A 46 -15.97 14.31 -7.37
CA GLU A 46 -16.06 15.21 -6.21
C GLU A 46 -15.38 14.63 -4.97
N GLY A 47 -15.29 13.30 -4.88
CA GLY A 47 -14.75 12.59 -3.74
C GLY A 47 -15.81 12.20 -2.71
N VAL A 48 -15.35 11.63 -1.61
CA VAL A 48 -16.17 11.05 -0.54
C VAL A 48 -15.81 11.69 0.78
N PHE A 49 -16.82 12.12 1.53
CA PHE A 49 -16.61 12.62 2.89
C PHE A 49 -16.24 11.50 3.85
N PHE A 50 -15.32 11.77 4.74
CA PHE A 50 -14.94 10.88 5.83
C PHE A 50 -14.56 11.67 7.08
N ASP A 51 -14.56 11.00 8.22
CA ASP A 51 -14.19 11.58 9.51
C ASP A 51 -12.66 11.59 9.70
N GLY A 52 -12.04 12.73 9.45
CA GLY A 52 -10.61 12.95 9.65
C GLY A 52 -10.15 12.93 11.10
N SER A 53 -11.06 13.02 12.09
CA SER A 53 -10.70 12.91 13.51
C SER A 53 -10.33 11.47 13.90
N SER A 54 -10.75 10.50 13.10
CA SER A 54 -10.36 9.10 13.24
C SER A 54 -8.89 8.86 12.88
N ILE A 55 -8.23 9.83 12.22
CA ILE A 55 -6.82 9.75 11.82
C ILE A 55 -5.97 10.58 12.79
N ALA A 56 -5.08 9.91 13.50
CA ALA A 56 -4.23 10.56 14.49
C ALA A 56 -3.37 11.69 13.87
N GLY A 57 -3.49 12.88 14.43
CA GLY A 57 -2.71 14.05 14.03
C GLY A 57 -3.34 14.90 12.91
N TRP A 58 -4.54 14.57 12.44
CA TRP A 58 -5.23 15.38 11.42
C TRP A 58 -6.15 16.43 12.02
N LYS A 59 -7.39 16.11 12.32
CA LYS A 59 -8.42 17.06 12.74
C LYS A 59 -8.91 16.81 14.15
N ALA A 60 -9.44 17.85 14.79
CA ALA A 60 -10.20 17.71 16.02
C ALA A 60 -11.66 17.33 15.70
N ILE A 61 -12.35 16.77 16.67
CA ILE A 61 -13.71 16.21 16.49
C ILE A 61 -14.74 17.25 16.01
N ASN A 62 -14.53 18.52 16.35
CA ASN A 62 -15.39 19.62 15.96
C ASN A 62 -15.15 20.16 14.53
N GLU A 63 -14.13 19.67 13.85
CA GLU A 63 -13.77 20.04 12.48
C GLU A 63 -13.39 18.79 11.67
N SER A 64 -14.07 17.67 11.91
CA SER A 64 -13.63 16.35 11.49
C SER A 64 -13.82 16.06 10.00
N ASP A 65 -14.76 16.70 9.34
CA ASP A 65 -15.10 16.39 7.96
C ASP A 65 -13.96 16.72 6.99
N MET A 66 -13.60 15.74 6.20
CA MET A 66 -12.60 15.81 5.15
C MET A 66 -13.08 15.06 3.90
N ILE A 67 -12.44 15.27 2.77
CA ILE A 67 -12.79 14.63 1.51
C ILE A 67 -11.64 13.74 1.04
N LEU A 68 -11.94 12.46 0.75
CA LEU A 68 -11.12 11.58 -0.05
C LEU A 68 -11.37 11.90 -1.53
N LYS A 69 -10.43 12.54 -2.18
CA LYS A 69 -10.50 12.89 -3.60
C LYS A 69 -9.77 11.85 -4.43
N PRO A 70 -10.48 10.98 -5.18
CA PRO A 70 -9.85 9.96 -5.99
C PRO A 70 -8.91 10.55 -7.06
N ASP A 71 -7.70 10.01 -7.14
CA ASP A 71 -6.79 10.31 -8.23
C ASP A 71 -7.02 9.27 -9.34
N LEU A 72 -7.76 9.69 -10.35
CA LEU A 72 -8.15 8.83 -11.45
C LEU A 72 -7.04 8.63 -12.50
N SER A 73 -5.87 9.23 -12.31
CA SER A 73 -4.73 9.03 -13.24
C SER A 73 -4.31 7.58 -13.29
N ARG A 74 -4.51 6.85 -12.18
CA ARG A 74 -4.13 5.46 -12.04
C ARG A 74 -5.05 4.69 -11.11
N THR A 75 -5.53 3.54 -11.57
CA THR A 75 -6.29 2.58 -10.78
C THR A 75 -5.70 1.19 -10.96
N VAL A 76 -5.80 0.34 -9.95
CA VAL A 76 -5.24 -1.02 -9.98
C VAL A 76 -6.25 -2.01 -9.43
N VAL A 77 -6.52 -3.09 -10.17
CA VAL A 77 -7.27 -4.23 -9.64
C VAL A 77 -6.35 -4.96 -8.65
N ASP A 78 -6.79 -5.11 -7.41
CA ASP A 78 -5.98 -5.71 -6.34
C ASP A 78 -5.76 -7.21 -6.61
N PRO A 79 -4.53 -7.67 -6.78
CA PRO A 79 -4.25 -9.08 -7.05
C PRO A 79 -4.31 -9.98 -5.80
N PHE A 80 -4.49 -9.40 -4.61
CA PHE A 80 -4.40 -10.13 -3.33
C PHE A 80 -5.75 -10.35 -2.66
N THR A 81 -6.81 -9.67 -3.12
CA THR A 81 -8.15 -9.83 -2.57
C THR A 81 -8.90 -10.98 -3.23
N SER A 82 -9.71 -11.70 -2.47
CA SER A 82 -10.56 -12.78 -3.00
C SER A 82 -11.75 -12.26 -3.81
N HIS A 83 -12.16 -11.02 -3.59
CA HIS A 83 -13.20 -10.32 -4.33
C HIS A 83 -12.56 -9.29 -5.24
N ASN A 84 -13.08 -9.14 -6.44
CA ASN A 84 -12.55 -8.17 -7.40
C ASN A 84 -12.63 -6.74 -6.84
N THR A 85 -11.50 -6.21 -6.41
CA THR A 85 -11.41 -4.91 -5.76
C THR A 85 -10.56 -3.96 -6.61
N LEU A 86 -11.08 -2.75 -6.86
CA LEU A 86 -10.38 -1.70 -7.56
C LEU A 86 -9.78 -0.72 -6.57
N ASN A 87 -8.46 -0.63 -6.51
CA ASN A 87 -7.74 0.32 -5.67
C ASN A 87 -7.58 1.65 -6.38
N ILE A 88 -7.96 2.74 -5.69
CA ILE A 88 -7.79 4.12 -6.15
C ILE A 88 -7.12 4.92 -5.05
N PHE A 89 -5.97 5.51 -5.32
CA PHE A 89 -5.32 6.41 -4.37
C PHE A 89 -5.99 7.77 -4.36
N CYS A 90 -6.12 8.35 -3.18
CA CYS A 90 -6.82 9.61 -2.96
C CYS A 90 -5.90 10.70 -2.43
N ASP A 91 -6.15 11.90 -2.86
CA ASP A 91 -5.70 13.12 -2.19
C ASP A 91 -6.70 13.48 -1.07
N ILE A 92 -6.23 14.22 -0.07
CA ILE A 92 -7.07 14.68 1.01
C ILE A 92 -7.37 16.17 0.83
N LEU A 93 -8.65 16.52 0.86
CA LEU A 93 -9.09 17.90 0.77
C LEU A 93 -9.78 18.34 2.07
N ASP A 94 -9.67 19.63 2.38
CA ASP A 94 -10.50 20.28 3.39
C ASP A 94 -11.96 20.30 2.93
N ALA A 95 -12.88 19.91 3.80
CA ALA A 95 -14.29 19.76 3.43
C ALA A 95 -14.99 21.09 3.09
N ILE A 96 -14.53 22.19 3.69
CA ILE A 96 -15.15 23.52 3.53
C ILE A 96 -14.55 24.25 2.33
N LYS A 97 -13.21 24.34 2.30
CA LYS A 97 -12.48 25.10 1.29
C LYS A 97 -12.29 24.33 -0.01
N LYS A 98 -12.37 22.99 0.07
CA LYS A 98 -12.01 22.05 -1.01
C LYS A 98 -10.56 22.19 -1.51
N ASP A 99 -9.71 22.84 -0.72
CA ASP A 99 -8.28 22.97 -0.98
C ASP A 99 -7.54 21.70 -0.51
N PRO A 100 -6.37 21.36 -1.10
CA PRO A 100 -5.53 20.28 -0.62
C PRO A 100 -5.19 20.45 0.86
N TYR A 101 -5.40 19.40 1.65
CA TYR A 101 -5.11 19.42 3.07
C TYR A 101 -3.60 19.47 3.31
N GLU A 102 -3.15 20.42 4.14
CA GLU A 102 -1.72 20.71 4.30
C GLU A 102 -0.88 19.57 4.90
N ARG A 103 -1.52 18.69 5.70
CA ARG A 103 -0.88 17.53 6.33
C ARG A 103 -1.07 16.23 5.56
N ASP A 104 -1.54 16.30 4.33
CA ASP A 104 -1.56 15.16 3.43
C ASP A 104 -0.15 14.87 2.92
N PRO A 105 0.45 13.68 3.23
CA PRO A 105 1.76 13.32 2.71
C PRO A 105 1.82 13.32 1.18
N ARG A 106 0.76 12.86 0.52
CA ARG A 106 0.66 12.87 -0.93
C ARG A 106 0.59 14.30 -1.49
N GLY A 107 -0.14 15.18 -0.86
CA GLY A 107 -0.18 16.60 -1.18
C GLY A 107 1.20 17.27 -1.01
N THR A 108 1.95 16.87 0.00
CA THR A 108 3.33 17.33 0.22
C THR A 108 4.26 16.89 -0.92
N ALA A 109 4.16 15.64 -1.37
CA ALA A 109 4.93 15.14 -2.50
C ALA A 109 4.61 15.90 -3.81
N LYS A 110 3.34 16.17 -4.09
CA LYS A 110 2.92 16.99 -5.24
C LYS A 110 3.51 18.41 -5.19
N LYS A 111 3.47 19.07 -4.02
CA LYS A 111 4.11 20.38 -3.83
C LYS A 111 5.61 20.34 -4.09
N ALA A 112 6.29 19.27 -3.67
CA ALA A 112 7.74 19.12 -3.91
C ALA A 112 8.03 18.95 -5.41
N GLU A 113 7.21 18.20 -6.15
CA GLU A 113 7.32 18.04 -7.60
C GLU A 113 7.09 19.37 -8.35
N GLU A 114 6.07 20.12 -7.95
CA GLU A 114 5.79 21.45 -8.50
C GLU A 114 6.93 22.43 -8.21
N TYR A 115 7.49 22.37 -7.01
CA TYR A 115 8.64 23.17 -6.63
C TYR A 115 9.88 22.85 -7.48
N LEU A 116 10.17 21.57 -7.71
CA LEU A 116 11.25 21.13 -8.60
C LEU A 116 11.11 21.78 -9.99
N LYS A 117 9.94 21.66 -10.60
CA LYS A 117 9.64 22.29 -11.90
C LYS A 117 9.86 23.81 -11.88
N LYS A 118 9.36 24.48 -10.80
CA LYS A 118 9.48 25.92 -10.63
C LYS A 118 10.93 26.40 -10.49
N THR A 119 11.82 25.61 -9.92
CA THR A 119 13.24 25.96 -9.79
C THR A 119 14.01 25.91 -11.11
N GLY A 120 13.48 25.23 -12.12
CA GLY A 120 14.15 25.00 -13.40
C GLY A 120 15.35 24.03 -13.34
N VAL A 121 15.59 23.41 -12.19
CA VAL A 121 16.67 22.42 -12.02
C VAL A 121 16.32 21.09 -12.67
N GLY A 122 15.03 20.72 -12.67
CA GLY A 122 14.53 19.50 -13.28
C GLY A 122 13.01 19.52 -13.36
N ASP A 123 12.46 18.63 -14.17
CA ASP A 123 11.01 18.45 -14.38
C ASP A 123 10.49 17.14 -13.80
N LYS A 124 11.38 16.21 -13.47
CA LYS A 124 11.08 14.89 -12.90
C LYS A 124 12.08 14.50 -11.83
N ALA A 125 11.58 13.78 -10.80
CA ALA A 125 12.39 13.11 -9.81
C ALA A 125 12.12 11.59 -9.91
N TYR A 126 13.18 10.79 -9.95
CA TYR A 126 13.10 9.34 -9.94
C TYR A 126 13.53 8.81 -8.58
N PHE A 127 12.78 7.86 -8.05
CA PHE A 127 13.06 7.20 -6.78
C PHE A 127 13.19 5.70 -7.01
N GLY A 128 14.22 5.08 -6.41
CA GLY A 128 14.42 3.64 -6.40
C GLY A 128 14.23 3.13 -4.97
N PRO A 129 13.01 2.76 -4.53
CA PRO A 129 12.81 2.24 -3.19
C PRO A 129 13.45 0.86 -3.04
N GLU A 130 14.10 0.62 -1.89
CA GLU A 130 14.70 -0.66 -1.49
C GLU A 130 14.01 -1.15 -0.21
N PRO A 131 12.77 -1.67 -0.28
CA PRO A 131 12.07 -2.15 0.91
C PRO A 131 12.74 -3.41 1.44
N GLU A 132 13.20 -3.36 2.69
CA GLU A 132 13.79 -4.49 3.41
C GLU A 132 12.81 -5.03 4.44
N PHE A 133 12.70 -6.35 4.54
CA PHE A 133 11.79 -7.00 5.47
C PHE A 133 12.29 -8.39 5.85
N PHE A 134 11.79 -8.89 6.96
CA PHE A 134 12.01 -10.27 7.41
C PHE A 134 10.78 -11.12 7.12
N VAL A 135 11.02 -12.39 6.79
CA VAL A 135 9.95 -13.39 6.65
C VAL A 135 9.99 -14.34 7.83
N PHE A 136 8.91 -14.40 8.59
CA PHE A 136 8.78 -15.26 9.75
C PHE A 136 7.67 -16.28 9.56
N ASP A 137 7.88 -17.49 10.01
CA ASP A 137 6.84 -18.52 10.07
C ASP A 137 5.99 -18.41 11.33
N ASP A 138 6.58 -17.90 12.42
CA ASP A 138 5.88 -17.70 13.70
C ASP A 138 6.55 -16.59 14.49
N VAL A 139 5.74 -15.74 15.10
CA VAL A 139 6.19 -14.68 16.01
C VAL A 139 5.36 -14.72 17.27
N ARG A 140 6.02 -14.95 18.38
CA ARG A 140 5.41 -14.93 19.72
C ARG A 140 6.07 -13.84 20.54
N TYR A 141 5.30 -13.02 21.20
CA TYR A 141 5.83 -11.98 22.10
C TYR A 141 4.95 -11.79 23.31
N SER A 142 5.55 -11.31 24.40
CA SER A 142 4.87 -10.81 25.57
C SER A 142 5.46 -9.47 25.97
N ASN A 143 4.60 -8.60 26.48
CA ASN A 143 5.01 -7.29 27.00
C ASN A 143 4.15 -6.96 28.23
N ASP A 144 4.35 -7.72 29.30
CA ASP A 144 3.65 -7.61 30.55
C ASP A 144 4.53 -6.91 31.58
N MET A 145 3.93 -6.48 32.69
CA MET A 145 4.65 -5.78 33.75
C MET A 145 5.77 -6.61 34.39
N ASN A 146 5.64 -7.94 34.40
CA ASN A 146 6.57 -8.88 35.00
C ASN A 146 7.42 -9.67 34.01
N HIS A 147 7.12 -9.57 32.71
CA HIS A 147 7.86 -10.29 31.69
C HIS A 147 7.78 -9.58 30.34
N THR A 148 8.91 -9.44 29.66
CA THR A 148 8.99 -8.97 28.29
C THR A 148 9.91 -9.88 27.52
N GLY A 149 9.48 -10.33 26.34
CA GLY A 149 10.29 -11.20 25.51
C GLY A 149 9.64 -11.46 24.16
N PHE A 150 10.40 -12.07 23.28
CA PHE A 150 9.90 -12.55 21.99
C PHE A 150 10.57 -13.85 21.58
N GLN A 151 9.91 -14.62 20.75
CA GLN A 151 10.43 -15.81 20.09
C GLN A 151 9.98 -15.79 18.64
N ILE A 152 10.91 -16.01 17.72
CA ILE A 152 10.70 -15.99 16.29
C ILE A 152 11.17 -17.30 15.71
N ASP A 153 10.37 -17.89 14.83
CA ASP A 153 10.74 -19.01 13.99
C ASP A 153 10.75 -18.59 12.54
N SER A 154 11.75 -19.02 11.80
CA SER A 154 11.87 -18.82 10.36
C SER A 154 12.47 -20.04 9.69
N SER A 155 11.83 -20.52 8.63
CA SER A 155 12.35 -21.60 7.80
C SER A 155 13.63 -21.22 7.07
N GLU A 156 13.88 -19.94 6.86
CA GLU A 156 15.11 -19.43 6.25
C GLU A 156 16.23 -19.17 7.26
N GLY A 157 15.92 -18.97 8.53
CA GLY A 157 16.90 -18.63 9.56
C GLY A 157 17.66 -19.84 10.10
N PRO A 158 18.90 -19.65 10.60
CA PRO A 158 19.65 -20.69 11.30
C PRO A 158 19.04 -21.03 12.67
N TYR A 159 18.14 -20.17 13.15
CA TYR A 159 17.41 -20.28 14.40
C TYR A 159 15.98 -20.74 14.11
N ASN A 160 15.61 -21.90 14.53
CA ASN A 160 14.22 -22.28 14.69
C ASN A 160 14.11 -23.25 15.87
N THR A 161 12.90 -23.35 16.40
CA THR A 161 12.63 -24.18 17.58
C THR A 161 12.55 -25.66 17.30
N GLY A 162 12.90 -26.12 16.10
CA GLY A 162 12.74 -27.50 15.67
C GLY A 162 11.30 -27.85 15.26
N LYS A 163 10.42 -26.84 15.13
CA LYS A 163 9.07 -27.02 14.61
C LYS A 163 9.12 -27.62 13.21
N LYS A 164 8.25 -28.57 12.93
CA LYS A 164 8.07 -29.12 11.59
C LYS A 164 7.19 -28.16 10.79
N TYR A 165 7.65 -27.83 9.60
CA TYR A 165 6.89 -27.03 8.62
C TYR A 165 6.36 -27.95 7.52
N GLU A 166 5.33 -27.51 6.81
CA GLU A 166 4.67 -28.27 5.75
C GLU A 166 5.66 -28.80 4.71
N ASN A 167 6.61 -27.98 4.32
CA ASN A 167 7.67 -28.34 3.36
C ASN A 167 8.90 -29.01 3.99
N GLY A 168 8.85 -29.36 5.26
CA GLY A 168 9.91 -30.03 5.96
C GLY A 168 11.15 -29.17 6.23
N ASN A 169 12.29 -29.84 6.45
CA ASN A 169 13.56 -29.15 6.67
C ASN A 169 14.16 -28.69 5.34
N MET A 170 14.38 -27.41 5.19
CA MET A 170 14.93 -26.79 3.99
C MET A 170 16.44 -27.02 3.81
N GLY A 171 17.07 -27.88 4.62
CA GLY A 171 18.49 -28.18 4.51
C GLY A 171 19.41 -27.09 5.03
N HIS A 172 20.42 -26.72 4.25
CA HIS A 172 21.36 -25.67 4.62
C HIS A 172 20.64 -24.31 4.65
N ARG A 173 20.85 -23.57 5.72
CA ARG A 173 20.26 -22.25 5.92
C ARG A 173 21.36 -21.21 6.06
N PRO A 174 21.18 -20.02 5.46
CA PRO A 174 22.18 -18.97 5.59
C PRO A 174 22.34 -18.54 7.05
N GLY A 175 23.55 -18.24 7.45
CA GLY A 175 23.84 -17.57 8.72
C GLY A 175 23.38 -16.11 8.71
N ILE A 176 23.59 -15.42 9.82
CA ILE A 176 23.31 -13.97 9.93
C ILE A 176 24.04 -13.23 8.80
N LYS A 177 23.34 -12.40 8.04
CA LYS A 177 23.82 -11.70 6.84
C LYS A 177 24.35 -12.60 5.72
N GLY A 178 24.08 -13.91 5.77
CA GLY A 178 24.54 -14.90 4.78
C GLY A 178 23.62 -15.11 3.59
N GLY A 179 22.46 -14.43 3.56
CA GLY A 179 21.41 -14.60 2.54
C GLY A 179 21.55 -13.73 1.30
N TYR A 180 22.68 -13.04 1.12
CA TYR A 180 22.91 -12.17 -0.03
C TYR A 180 23.63 -12.93 -1.15
N PHE A 181 23.05 -12.96 -2.34
CA PHE A 181 23.50 -13.68 -3.54
C PHE A 181 23.43 -15.22 -3.59
N PRO A 182 22.96 -15.99 -2.61
CA PRO A 182 22.88 -17.42 -2.81
C PRO A 182 21.88 -17.80 -3.91
N VAL A 183 22.06 -18.98 -4.46
CA VAL A 183 21.10 -19.59 -5.38
C VAL A 183 20.33 -20.72 -4.68
N PRO A 184 19.17 -21.16 -5.19
CA PRO A 184 18.51 -22.36 -4.69
C PRO A 184 19.44 -23.58 -4.67
N PRO A 185 19.35 -24.47 -3.67
CA PRO A 185 18.32 -24.53 -2.62
C PRO A 185 18.62 -23.68 -1.37
N VAL A 186 19.78 -23.02 -1.29
CA VAL A 186 20.10 -22.12 -0.16
C VAL A 186 19.17 -20.93 -0.13
N ASP A 187 18.89 -20.34 -1.28
CA ASP A 187 17.82 -19.38 -1.47
C ASP A 187 16.47 -20.10 -1.55
N SER A 188 15.70 -20.07 -0.48
CA SER A 188 14.36 -20.68 -0.40
C SER A 188 13.22 -19.71 -0.77
N ALA A 189 13.51 -18.43 -1.02
CA ALA A 189 12.50 -17.40 -1.23
C ALA A 189 12.42 -16.88 -2.68
N GLN A 190 13.06 -17.56 -3.64
CA GLN A 190 13.09 -17.11 -5.03
C GLN A 190 11.67 -16.98 -5.62
N ASP A 191 10.82 -17.98 -5.43
CA ASP A 191 9.45 -17.96 -5.98
C ASP A 191 8.61 -16.85 -5.34
N MET A 192 8.73 -16.65 -4.03
CA MET A 192 8.07 -15.56 -3.32
C MET A 192 8.48 -14.18 -3.88
N ARG A 193 9.78 -13.95 -4.11
CA ARG A 193 10.25 -12.71 -4.73
C ARG A 193 9.75 -12.53 -6.17
N SER A 194 9.63 -13.64 -6.91
CA SER A 194 9.07 -13.62 -8.26
C SER A 194 7.60 -13.18 -8.25
N GLU A 195 6.81 -13.64 -7.28
CA GLU A 195 5.42 -13.17 -7.11
C GLU A 195 5.36 -11.68 -6.71
N TYR A 196 6.30 -11.21 -5.87
CA TYR A 196 6.39 -9.78 -5.56
C TYR A 196 6.68 -8.94 -6.81
N LEU A 197 7.59 -9.39 -7.67
CA LEU A 197 7.89 -8.69 -8.92
C LEU A 197 6.67 -8.63 -9.83
N LYS A 198 5.89 -9.69 -9.98
CA LYS A 198 4.64 -9.67 -10.73
C LYS A 198 3.65 -8.63 -10.17
N ALA A 199 3.46 -8.60 -8.84
CA ALA A 199 2.61 -7.61 -8.21
C ALA A 199 3.14 -6.19 -8.41
N CYS A 200 4.45 -5.96 -8.28
CA CYS A 200 5.07 -4.66 -8.55
C CYS A 200 4.84 -4.21 -9.99
N LEU A 201 4.97 -5.10 -10.97
CA LEU A 201 4.71 -4.77 -12.38
C LEU A 201 3.26 -4.37 -12.62
N LEU A 202 2.28 -5.06 -12.03
CA LEU A 202 0.87 -4.66 -12.08
C LEU A 202 0.66 -3.24 -11.52
N TYR A 203 1.34 -2.89 -10.42
CA TYR A 203 1.25 -1.57 -9.82
C TYR A 203 2.06 -0.49 -10.55
N THR A 204 3.00 -0.87 -11.42
CA THR A 204 3.86 0.06 -12.16
C THR A 204 3.59 0.13 -13.65
N SER A 205 2.92 -0.87 -14.25
CA SER A 205 2.49 -0.81 -15.65
C SER A 205 1.47 0.31 -15.86
N ASP A 206 1.65 1.07 -16.90
CA ASP A 206 0.65 2.04 -17.32
C ASP A 206 -0.50 1.29 -17.98
N ALA A 207 -1.72 1.45 -17.47
CA ALA A 207 -2.92 0.84 -18.05
C ALA A 207 -3.24 1.36 -19.47
N ALA A 208 -2.42 2.26 -20.01
CA ALA A 208 -2.54 2.81 -21.35
C ALA A 208 -1.75 2.02 -22.42
N ASP A 209 -0.95 1.03 -22.01
CA ASP A 209 -0.12 0.23 -22.93
C ASP A 209 -0.76 -1.13 -23.32
N GLU A 210 -2.05 -1.35 -23.03
CA GLU A 210 -2.84 -2.48 -23.50
C GLU A 210 -3.88 -2.09 -24.56
#